data_8af5e216ebf08fc969e2c62cd331967b
#
_entry.id   8af5e216ebf08fc969e2c62cd331967b
#
_cell.length_a   1.000
_cell.length_b   1.000
_cell.length_c   1.000
_cell.angle_alpha   90.00
_cell.angle_beta   90.00
_cell.angle_gamma   90.00
#
_symmetry.space_group_name_H-M   'P 1'
#
loop_
_entity.id
_entity.type
_entity.pdbx_description
1 polymer ?
#
loop_
_entity_poly.entity_id
_entity_poly.type
_entity_poly.pdbx_seq_one_letter_code
_entity_poly.pdbx_strand_id
1 'polypeptide(L)'
;HFNLWDVPGAAVVVRWYNRLQQFAEETRLGIPVTIASDPRSHFSRSIYEMQARDFSQWCQPLGMAAIGDKELVRQFADFVRQEYVAVGMRVALHPQIDLATEPRWPRINGTFGEDAALSARLATAYIAGFQGEALGPESVACMTKHYPGGGPQKEGLDPHFSFHLGQVYPGDNFDYHLIPFKAAIEAKTAAIMP
;
A
#
# COMPACT_ATOMS: atom_id res chain seq x y z
N HIS A 1 -11.23 -7.53 11.37
CA HIS A 1 -10.37 -6.99 10.32
C HIS A 1 -10.63 -7.72 9.02
N PHE A 2 -10.95 -6.96 7.95
CA PHE A 2 -11.23 -7.51 6.62
C PHE A 2 -10.46 -6.75 5.56
N ASN A 3 -9.94 -7.44 4.57
CA ASN A 3 -9.45 -6.87 3.33
C ASN A 3 -10.59 -6.89 2.29
N LEU A 4 -10.92 -5.73 1.73
CA LEU A 4 -11.89 -5.65 0.64
C LEU A 4 -11.24 -6.03 -0.69
N TRP A 5 -11.77 -7.07 -1.31
CA TRP A 5 -11.34 -7.52 -2.64
C TRP A 5 -12.10 -6.82 -3.75
N ASP A 6 -13.40 -6.63 -3.58
CA ASP A 6 -14.25 -5.96 -4.56
C ASP A 6 -14.84 -4.67 -3.99
N VAL A 7 -14.85 -3.62 -4.81
CA VAL A 7 -15.41 -2.31 -4.47
C VAL A 7 -16.37 -1.90 -5.58
N PRO A 8 -17.64 -2.34 -5.50
CA PRO A 8 -18.61 -2.20 -6.59
C PRO A 8 -19.03 -0.75 -6.86
N GLY A 9 -18.84 0.14 -5.93
CA GLY A 9 -19.14 1.56 -6.01
C GLY A 9 -19.27 2.16 -4.61
N ALA A 10 -18.88 3.43 -4.43
CA ALA A 10 -18.76 4.07 -3.13
C ALA A 10 -20.03 3.98 -2.30
N ALA A 11 -21.19 4.31 -2.89
CA ALA A 11 -22.48 4.26 -2.18
C ALA A 11 -22.87 2.85 -1.72
N VAL A 12 -22.49 1.80 -2.44
CA VAL A 12 -22.73 0.40 -2.05
C VAL A 12 -21.83 0.04 -0.89
N VAL A 13 -20.55 0.38 -0.98
CA VAL A 13 -19.55 0.12 0.07
C VAL A 13 -19.94 0.80 1.37
N VAL A 14 -20.33 2.07 1.33
CA VAL A 14 -20.73 2.84 2.52
C VAL A 14 -21.95 2.21 3.21
N ARG A 15 -22.99 1.83 2.46
CA ARG A 15 -24.16 1.17 3.03
C ARG A 15 -23.82 -0.17 3.69
N TRP A 16 -22.98 -0.96 3.02
CA TRP A 16 -22.49 -2.23 3.54
C TRP A 16 -21.65 -2.01 4.81
N TYR A 17 -20.70 -1.07 4.76
CA TYR A 17 -19.85 -0.71 5.89
C TYR A 17 -20.67 -0.28 7.12
N ASN A 18 -21.62 0.66 6.95
CA ASN A 18 -22.43 1.13 8.05
C ASN A 18 -23.24 -0.01 8.69
N ARG A 19 -23.80 -0.92 7.88
CA ARG A 19 -24.51 -2.08 8.41
C ARG A 19 -23.59 -3.05 9.14
N LEU A 20 -22.37 -3.25 8.64
CA LEU A 20 -21.36 -4.07 9.31
C LEU A 20 -20.96 -3.47 10.66
N GLN A 21 -20.77 -2.16 10.74
CA GLN A 21 -20.44 -1.48 12.00
C GLN A 21 -21.60 -1.56 12.99
N GLN A 22 -22.83 -1.32 12.55
CA GLN A 22 -24.01 -1.49 13.39
C GLN A 22 -24.09 -2.90 13.97
N PHE A 23 -23.87 -3.92 13.16
CA PHE A 23 -23.83 -5.30 13.63
C PHE A 23 -22.70 -5.55 14.65
N ALA A 24 -21.54 -4.94 14.43
CA ALA A 24 -20.42 -5.03 15.38
C ALA A 24 -20.74 -4.37 16.73
N GLU A 25 -21.41 -3.20 16.72
CA GLU A 25 -21.85 -2.49 17.92
C GLU A 25 -22.87 -3.30 18.75
N GLU A 26 -23.68 -4.12 18.11
CA GLU A 26 -24.67 -5.01 18.78
C GLU A 26 -24.00 -6.21 19.46
N THR A 27 -22.72 -6.48 19.21
CA THR A 27 -21.99 -7.56 19.88
C THR A 27 -21.66 -7.20 21.33
N ARG A 28 -21.37 -8.22 22.16
CA ARG A 28 -21.07 -8.03 23.59
C ARG A 28 -19.98 -6.99 23.89
N LEU A 29 -18.99 -6.83 23.00
CA LEU A 29 -17.87 -5.91 23.21
C LEU A 29 -17.97 -4.63 22.40
N GLY A 30 -18.86 -4.58 21.40
CA GLY A 30 -19.06 -3.40 20.54
C GLY A 30 -17.80 -2.96 19.78
N ILE A 31 -16.86 -3.88 19.50
CA ILE A 31 -15.59 -3.53 18.85
C ILE A 31 -15.83 -3.26 17.36
N PRO A 32 -15.49 -2.07 16.86
CA PRO A 32 -15.62 -1.75 15.45
C PRO A 32 -14.81 -2.66 14.54
N VAL A 33 -15.33 -2.94 13.35
CA VAL A 33 -14.62 -3.73 12.34
C VAL A 33 -13.69 -2.81 11.54
N THR A 34 -12.41 -3.16 11.50
CA THR A 34 -11.44 -2.45 10.66
C THR A 34 -11.45 -3.01 9.24
N ILE A 35 -11.62 -2.12 8.26
CA ILE A 35 -11.57 -2.46 6.84
C ILE A 35 -10.23 -2.00 6.27
N ALA A 36 -9.54 -2.93 5.61
CA ALA A 36 -8.32 -2.71 4.86
C ALA A 36 -8.56 -2.82 3.35
N SER A 37 -7.70 -2.23 2.56
CA SER A 37 -7.69 -2.38 1.11
C SER A 37 -6.28 -2.30 0.53
N ASP A 38 -6.03 -3.10 -0.49
CA ASP A 38 -4.94 -2.86 -1.44
C ASP A 38 -5.20 -1.60 -2.26
N PRO A 39 -4.20 -1.05 -3.01
CA PRO A 39 -4.37 0.18 -3.77
C PRO A 39 -5.57 0.16 -4.71
N ARG A 40 -6.36 1.25 -4.74
CA ARG A 40 -7.58 1.39 -5.55
C ARG A 40 -7.53 2.54 -6.56
N SER A 41 -6.57 3.42 -6.40
CA SER A 41 -6.52 4.71 -7.12
C SER A 41 -5.51 4.72 -8.26
N HIS A 42 -5.34 3.59 -8.95
CA HIS A 42 -4.45 3.46 -10.12
C HIS A 42 -5.21 2.90 -11.30
N PHE A 43 -4.90 3.36 -12.53
CA PHE A 43 -5.60 2.90 -13.74
C PHE A 43 -5.00 1.65 -14.39
N SER A 44 -4.22 0.87 -13.68
CA SER A 44 -3.82 -0.42 -14.18
C SER A 44 -4.80 -1.52 -13.76
N ARG A 45 -4.83 -2.57 -14.57
CA ARG A 45 -5.59 -3.79 -14.29
C ARG A 45 -4.60 -4.93 -14.20
N SER A 46 -4.26 -5.32 -13.00
CA SER A 46 -3.47 -6.52 -12.76
C SER A 46 -4.18 -7.41 -11.74
N ILE A 47 -3.73 -8.66 -11.64
CA ILE A 47 -4.22 -9.57 -10.59
C ILE A 47 -3.87 -9.13 -9.17
N TYR A 48 -2.94 -8.18 -9.05
CA TYR A 48 -2.45 -7.62 -7.78
C TYR A 48 -3.08 -6.26 -7.44
N GLU A 49 -3.87 -5.69 -8.37
CA GLU A 49 -4.43 -4.35 -8.24
C GLU A 49 -5.87 -4.34 -8.68
N MET A 50 -6.72 -3.81 -7.85
CA MET A 50 -8.15 -3.81 -8.10
C MET A 50 -8.62 -2.38 -8.34
N GLN A 51 -9.32 -2.16 -9.45
CA GLN A 51 -9.97 -0.89 -9.70
C GLN A 51 -11.20 -0.72 -8.82
N ALA A 52 -11.38 0.51 -8.32
CA ALA A 52 -12.63 0.94 -7.73
C ALA A 52 -13.24 2.05 -8.58
N ARG A 53 -14.54 1.92 -8.93
CA ARG A 53 -15.19 2.79 -9.93
C ARG A 53 -15.23 4.26 -9.54
N ASP A 54 -15.45 4.56 -8.28
CA ASP A 54 -15.72 5.91 -7.79
C ASP A 54 -14.49 6.51 -7.09
N PHE A 55 -13.30 5.95 -7.32
CA PHE A 55 -12.03 6.46 -6.81
C PHE A 55 -11.27 7.21 -7.90
N SER A 56 -10.53 8.23 -7.50
CA SER A 56 -9.63 8.95 -8.40
C SER A 56 -8.60 8.00 -9.01
N GLN A 57 -8.23 8.26 -10.26
CA GLN A 57 -7.34 7.38 -11.02
C GLN A 57 -6.02 8.07 -11.32
N TRP A 58 -4.94 7.50 -10.81
CA TRP A 58 -3.58 8.04 -10.88
C TRP A 58 -2.64 7.04 -11.57
N CYS A 59 -1.46 7.50 -11.99
CA CYS A 59 -0.42 6.60 -12.44
C CYS A 59 0.06 5.68 -11.30
N GLN A 60 0.65 4.56 -11.68
CA GLN A 60 1.25 3.62 -10.74
C GLN A 60 2.41 4.27 -9.95
N PRO A 61 2.77 3.74 -8.77
CA PRO A 61 3.92 4.20 -7.99
C PRO A 61 5.21 4.31 -8.79
N LEU A 62 5.47 3.37 -9.71
CA LEU A 62 6.64 3.45 -10.60
C LEU A 62 6.59 4.69 -11.51
N GLY A 63 5.41 5.07 -11.99
CA GLY A 63 5.22 6.32 -12.74
C GLY A 63 5.44 7.56 -11.88
N MET A 64 5.00 7.54 -10.63
CA MET A 64 5.27 8.61 -9.66
C MET A 64 6.77 8.71 -9.35
N ALA A 65 7.47 7.57 -9.26
CA ALA A 65 8.91 7.53 -9.07
C ALA A 65 9.66 8.12 -10.26
N ALA A 66 9.19 7.88 -11.49
CA ALA A 66 9.76 8.50 -12.69
C ALA A 66 9.62 10.03 -12.71
N ILE A 67 8.55 10.58 -12.12
CA ILE A 67 8.39 12.02 -11.91
C ILE A 67 9.34 12.50 -10.79
N GLY A 68 9.52 11.71 -9.73
CA GLY A 68 10.45 11.99 -8.63
C GLY A 68 10.02 13.10 -7.67
N ASP A 69 8.79 13.60 -7.78
CA ASP A 69 8.26 14.68 -6.93
C ASP A 69 7.59 14.11 -5.67
N LYS A 70 8.26 14.28 -4.53
CA LYS A 70 7.73 13.81 -3.23
C LYS A 70 6.47 14.55 -2.80
N GLU A 71 6.31 15.82 -3.18
CA GLU A 71 5.13 16.59 -2.81
C GLU A 71 3.90 16.13 -3.61
N LEU A 72 4.07 15.80 -4.89
CA LEU A 72 3.02 15.15 -5.68
C LEU A 72 2.59 13.82 -5.06
N VAL A 73 3.55 12.99 -4.60
CA VAL A 73 3.25 11.72 -3.93
C VAL A 73 2.49 11.95 -2.62
N ARG A 74 2.86 12.96 -1.83
CA ARG A 74 2.16 13.31 -0.61
C ARG A 74 0.73 13.77 -0.88
N GLN A 75 0.52 14.61 -1.88
CA GLN A 75 -0.81 15.08 -2.30
C GLN A 75 -1.67 13.93 -2.81
N PHE A 76 -1.13 13.05 -3.66
CA PHE A 76 -1.81 11.83 -4.10
C PHE A 76 -2.28 11.01 -2.89
N ALA A 77 -1.38 10.76 -1.94
CA ALA A 77 -1.67 9.97 -0.75
C ALA A 77 -2.78 10.62 0.11
N ASP A 78 -2.78 11.95 0.26
CA ASP A 78 -3.82 12.67 0.98
C ASP A 78 -5.18 12.62 0.26
N PHE A 79 -5.22 12.74 -1.06
CA PHE A 79 -6.45 12.56 -1.83
C PHE A 79 -7.04 11.16 -1.63
N VAL A 80 -6.22 10.13 -1.76
CA VAL A 80 -6.67 8.74 -1.60
C VAL A 80 -7.09 8.47 -0.15
N ARG A 81 -6.39 9.04 0.82
CA ARG A 81 -6.79 8.98 2.24
C ARG A 81 -8.22 9.48 2.43
N GLN A 82 -8.56 10.64 1.86
CA GLN A 82 -9.91 11.22 1.97
C GLN A 82 -10.96 10.29 1.35
N GLU A 83 -10.67 9.70 0.18
CA GLU A 83 -11.55 8.72 -0.46
C GLU A 83 -11.74 7.47 0.42
N TYR A 84 -10.66 6.95 1.01
CA TYR A 84 -10.72 5.79 1.91
C TYR A 84 -11.53 6.08 3.16
N VAL A 85 -11.30 7.22 3.80
CA VAL A 85 -12.07 7.65 4.97
C VAL A 85 -13.56 7.76 4.63
N ALA A 86 -13.90 8.35 3.48
CA ALA A 86 -15.28 8.53 3.04
C ALA A 86 -16.06 7.22 2.88
N VAL A 87 -15.39 6.12 2.55
CA VAL A 87 -16.03 4.80 2.39
C VAL A 87 -15.78 3.84 3.57
N GLY A 88 -15.12 4.32 4.64
CA GLY A 88 -14.89 3.55 5.86
C GLY A 88 -13.65 2.66 5.84
N MET A 89 -12.77 2.77 4.85
CA MET A 89 -11.47 2.10 4.83
C MET A 89 -10.52 2.81 5.77
N ARG A 90 -9.90 2.08 6.70
CA ARG A 90 -9.03 2.65 7.75
C ARG A 90 -7.62 2.10 7.74
N VAL A 91 -7.35 1.08 6.94
CA VAL A 91 -6.01 0.51 6.71
C VAL A 91 -5.73 0.40 5.23
N ALA A 92 -4.61 0.95 4.82
CA ALA A 92 -4.04 0.81 3.50
C ALA A 92 -2.98 -0.30 3.53
N LEU A 93 -3.18 -1.37 2.75
CA LEU A 93 -2.18 -2.45 2.59
C LEU A 93 -1.07 -1.99 1.62
N HIS A 94 -0.57 -0.81 1.85
CA HIS A 94 0.45 -0.12 1.07
C HIS A 94 1.07 1.03 1.90
N PRO A 95 2.18 1.70 1.47
CA PRO A 95 2.86 1.56 0.20
C PRO A 95 3.64 0.25 0.06
N GLN A 96 3.83 -0.19 -1.21
CA GLN A 96 4.76 -1.23 -1.57
C GLN A 96 6.12 -0.60 -1.85
N ILE A 97 7.10 -0.85 -0.98
CA ILE A 97 8.43 -0.22 -1.03
C ILE A 97 9.56 -1.20 -1.30
N ASP A 98 9.20 -2.36 -1.81
CA ASP A 98 10.16 -3.33 -2.35
C ASP A 98 11.03 -2.67 -3.42
N LEU A 99 12.33 -2.92 -3.44
CA LEU A 99 13.18 -2.44 -4.53
C LEU A 99 13.10 -3.39 -5.73
N ALA A 100 12.68 -2.86 -6.88
CA ALA A 100 12.44 -3.60 -8.11
C ALA A 100 13.75 -3.99 -8.82
N THR A 101 14.64 -4.73 -8.15
CA THR A 101 15.95 -5.14 -8.67
C THR A 101 15.90 -6.34 -9.61
N GLU A 102 14.76 -7.03 -9.69
CA GLU A 102 14.53 -8.11 -10.65
C GLU A 102 13.44 -7.66 -11.66
N PRO A 103 13.81 -7.25 -12.87
CA PRO A 103 12.87 -6.65 -13.82
C PRO A 103 11.81 -7.61 -14.38
N ARG A 104 11.97 -8.92 -14.19
CA ARG A 104 10.96 -9.94 -14.58
C ARG A 104 9.87 -10.12 -13.53
N TRP A 105 10.05 -9.56 -12.33
CA TRP A 105 9.03 -9.64 -11.28
C TRP A 105 7.78 -8.86 -11.67
N PRO A 106 6.56 -9.48 -11.67
CA PRO A 106 5.36 -8.89 -12.24
C PRO A 106 4.76 -7.72 -11.41
N ARG A 107 5.32 -7.43 -10.22
CA ARG A 107 4.80 -6.41 -9.31
C ARG A 107 5.64 -5.13 -9.26
N ILE A 108 6.60 -4.95 -10.15
CA ILE A 108 7.49 -3.78 -10.15
C ILE A 108 6.74 -2.45 -10.36
N ASN A 109 5.64 -2.45 -11.08
CA ASN A 109 4.81 -1.26 -11.33
C ASN A 109 4.20 -0.67 -10.04
N GLY A 110 3.95 -1.51 -9.03
CA GLY A 110 3.45 -1.10 -7.71
C GLY A 110 4.52 -0.55 -6.77
N THR A 111 5.80 -0.55 -7.17
CA THR A 111 6.94 -0.07 -6.39
C THR A 111 7.39 1.33 -6.83
N PHE A 112 8.27 1.94 -6.04
CA PHE A 112 8.97 3.17 -6.44
C PHE A 112 10.28 2.90 -7.21
N GLY A 113 10.46 1.70 -7.77
CA GLY A 113 11.62 1.33 -8.58
C GLY A 113 12.75 0.70 -7.77
N GLU A 114 13.96 0.74 -8.31
CA GLU A 114 15.13 0.04 -7.78
C GLU A 114 16.07 0.92 -6.94
N ASP A 115 15.92 2.25 -7.01
CA ASP A 115 16.75 3.18 -6.24
C ASP A 115 16.23 3.28 -4.80
N ALA A 116 17.06 2.87 -3.84
CA ALA A 116 16.69 2.82 -2.43
C ALA A 116 16.46 4.21 -1.82
N ALA A 117 17.23 5.22 -2.23
CA ALA A 117 17.11 6.58 -1.70
C ALA A 117 15.85 7.27 -2.23
N LEU A 118 15.54 7.09 -3.52
CA LEU A 118 14.30 7.57 -4.12
C LEU A 118 13.10 6.90 -3.47
N SER A 119 13.12 5.57 -3.35
CA SER A 119 12.05 4.79 -2.72
C SER A 119 11.81 5.23 -1.27
N ALA A 120 12.86 5.40 -0.47
CA ALA A 120 12.77 5.91 0.91
C ALA A 120 12.11 7.29 0.98
N ARG A 121 12.54 8.22 0.12
CA ARG A 121 12.01 9.58 0.06
C ARG A 121 10.53 9.61 -0.32
N LEU A 122 10.12 8.84 -1.31
CA LEU A 122 8.74 8.79 -1.77
C LEU A 122 7.84 8.01 -0.82
N ALA A 123 8.32 6.92 -0.23
CA ALA A 123 7.61 6.17 0.81
C ALA A 123 7.29 7.04 2.03
N THR A 124 8.24 7.85 2.50
CA THR A 124 8.03 8.79 3.60
C THR A 124 6.92 9.79 3.28
N ALA A 125 6.93 10.36 2.07
CA ALA A 125 5.90 11.30 1.63
C ALA A 125 4.51 10.63 1.51
N TYR A 126 4.48 9.41 1.03
CA TYR A 126 3.26 8.59 0.92
C TYR A 126 2.64 8.30 2.29
N ILE A 127 3.45 7.83 3.25
CA ILE A 127 3.02 7.55 4.62
C ILE A 127 2.48 8.84 5.28
N ALA A 128 3.19 9.96 5.13
CA ALA A 128 2.76 11.25 5.66
C ALA A 128 1.41 11.71 5.08
N GLY A 129 1.15 11.46 3.79
CA GLY A 129 -0.14 11.78 3.15
C GLY A 129 -1.29 10.94 3.69
N PHE A 130 -1.08 9.64 3.92
CA PHE A 130 -2.11 8.74 4.46
C PHE A 130 -2.35 8.89 5.96
N GLN A 131 -1.30 9.04 6.75
CA GLN A 131 -1.38 9.04 8.21
C GLN A 131 -1.48 10.42 8.82
N GLY A 132 -1.00 11.47 8.12
CA GLY A 132 -0.79 12.79 8.70
C GLY A 132 0.41 12.81 9.64
N GLU A 133 0.50 13.82 10.51
CA GLU A 133 1.56 13.95 11.52
C GLU A 133 1.42 12.93 12.66
N ALA A 134 0.19 12.53 12.95
CA ALA A 134 -0.15 11.51 13.94
C ALA A 134 -1.44 10.80 13.52
N LEU A 135 -1.56 9.52 13.89
CA LEU A 135 -2.78 8.75 13.64
C LEU A 135 -3.96 9.34 14.40
N GLY A 136 -5.06 9.55 13.69
CA GLY A 136 -6.30 10.11 14.24
C GLY A 136 -7.53 9.72 13.43
N PRO A 137 -8.69 10.30 13.73
CA PRO A 137 -9.96 9.96 13.08
C PRO A 137 -9.97 10.15 11.56
N GLU A 138 -9.16 11.09 11.08
CA GLU A 138 -9.03 11.39 9.65
C GLU A 138 -7.88 10.64 8.96
N SER A 139 -7.15 9.80 9.70
CA SER A 139 -6.05 9.04 9.15
C SER A 139 -6.49 7.72 8.53
N VAL A 140 -5.68 7.24 7.59
CA VAL A 140 -5.67 5.84 7.15
C VAL A 140 -4.30 5.26 7.51
N ALA A 141 -4.29 4.21 8.30
CA ALA A 141 -3.06 3.56 8.75
C ALA A 141 -2.38 2.83 7.59
N CYS A 142 -1.10 3.10 7.36
CA CYS A 142 -0.31 2.38 6.36
C CYS A 142 0.22 1.06 6.90
N MET A 143 0.08 0.00 6.11
CA MET A 143 0.77 -1.27 6.30
C MET A 143 1.80 -1.43 5.17
N THR A 144 2.98 -0.91 5.44
CA THR A 144 4.09 -0.89 4.47
C THR A 144 4.60 -2.30 4.17
N LYS A 145 4.86 -2.62 2.90
CA LYS A 145 5.13 -3.99 2.46
C LYS A 145 6.20 -4.08 1.36
N HIS A 146 6.83 -5.24 1.19
CA HIS A 146 6.80 -6.51 1.94
C HIS A 146 8.17 -6.69 2.61
N TYR A 147 8.24 -6.61 3.92
CA TYR A 147 9.51 -6.66 4.65
C TYR A 147 10.15 -8.05 4.58
N PRO A 148 11.45 -8.17 4.35
CA PRO A 148 12.50 -7.13 4.25
C PRO A 148 12.74 -6.60 2.83
N GLY A 149 11.89 -6.90 1.87
CA GLY A 149 11.93 -6.49 0.48
C GLY A 149 11.65 -7.64 -0.47
N GLY A 150 10.48 -7.62 -1.13
CA GLY A 150 10.04 -8.69 -2.04
C GLY A 150 10.57 -8.57 -3.47
N GLY A 151 11.30 -7.49 -3.81
CA GLY A 151 11.72 -7.21 -5.19
C GLY A 151 12.74 -8.17 -5.80
N PRO A 152 13.76 -8.68 -5.07
CA PRO A 152 14.80 -9.52 -5.64
C PRO A 152 14.38 -11.00 -5.76
N GLN A 153 13.22 -11.26 -6.37
CA GLN A 153 12.72 -12.62 -6.59
C GLN A 153 13.59 -13.37 -7.61
N LYS A 154 14.06 -14.55 -7.25
CA LYS A 154 14.84 -15.38 -8.18
C LYS A 154 14.04 -15.66 -9.44
N GLU A 155 14.61 -15.30 -10.60
CA GLU A 155 13.99 -15.43 -11.92
C GLU A 155 12.65 -14.67 -12.09
N GLY A 156 12.35 -13.73 -11.19
CA GLY A 156 11.12 -12.97 -11.20
C GLY A 156 9.88 -13.71 -10.70
N LEU A 157 10.05 -14.91 -10.14
CA LEU A 157 8.93 -15.76 -9.72
C LEU A 157 8.36 -15.28 -8.39
N ASP A 158 7.10 -14.83 -8.43
CA ASP A 158 6.43 -14.22 -7.30
C ASP A 158 6.03 -15.26 -6.22
N PRO A 159 6.20 -14.95 -4.91
CA PRO A 159 5.94 -15.89 -3.82
C PRO A 159 4.45 -16.24 -3.61
N HIS A 160 3.51 -15.59 -4.29
CA HIS A 160 2.10 -16.02 -4.30
C HIS A 160 1.90 -17.36 -5.02
N PHE A 161 2.88 -17.82 -5.77
CA PHE A 161 2.79 -19.05 -6.53
C PHE A 161 3.70 -20.13 -5.94
N SER A 162 3.21 -21.38 -5.94
CA SER A 162 3.93 -22.52 -5.37
C SER A 162 5.26 -22.86 -6.08
N PHE A 163 5.48 -22.32 -7.28
CA PHE A 163 6.71 -22.52 -8.04
C PHE A 163 7.78 -21.43 -7.78
N HIS A 164 7.57 -20.53 -6.83
CA HIS A 164 8.57 -19.50 -6.49
C HIS A 164 9.89 -20.13 -6.02
N LEU A 165 10.99 -19.42 -6.26
CA LEU A 165 12.35 -19.89 -5.95
C LEU A 165 13.03 -19.13 -4.80
N GLY A 166 12.27 -18.26 -4.13
CA GLY A 166 12.76 -17.39 -3.06
C GLY A 166 13.49 -16.15 -3.56
N GLN A 167 14.07 -15.41 -2.63
CA GLN A 167 14.76 -14.16 -2.88
C GLN A 167 16.27 -14.38 -3.01
N VAL A 168 16.92 -13.58 -3.83
CA VAL A 168 18.37 -13.59 -4.03
C VAL A 168 18.92 -12.17 -3.98
N TYR A 169 20.07 -12.00 -3.35
CA TYR A 169 20.73 -10.70 -3.18
C TYR A 169 22.11 -10.75 -3.81
N PRO A 170 22.25 -10.56 -5.15
CA PRO A 170 23.53 -10.57 -5.81
C PRO A 170 24.50 -9.55 -5.20
N GLY A 171 25.75 -9.95 -4.98
CA GLY A 171 26.76 -9.09 -4.37
C GLY A 171 26.55 -8.83 -2.88
N ASP A 172 25.83 -9.70 -2.18
CA ASP A 172 25.52 -9.57 -0.74
C ASP A 172 24.82 -8.25 -0.39
N ASN A 173 23.91 -7.79 -1.26
CA ASN A 173 23.32 -6.46 -1.24
C ASN A 173 22.02 -6.37 -0.41
N PHE A 174 21.85 -7.22 0.60
CA PHE A 174 20.64 -7.27 1.43
C PHE A 174 20.36 -5.94 2.15
N ASP A 175 21.40 -5.32 2.72
CA ASP A 175 21.23 -4.06 3.48
C ASP A 175 20.69 -2.91 2.63
N TYR A 176 20.94 -2.90 1.33
CA TYR A 176 20.40 -1.92 0.40
C TYR A 176 18.87 -2.00 0.34
N HIS A 177 18.29 -3.20 0.40
CA HIS A 177 16.86 -3.43 0.39
C HIS A 177 16.19 -2.97 1.69
N LEU A 178 16.93 -2.85 2.79
CA LEU A 178 16.40 -2.37 4.07
C LEU A 178 16.26 -0.84 4.15
N ILE A 179 16.92 -0.08 3.28
CA ILE A 179 16.93 1.39 3.34
C ILE A 179 15.51 1.98 3.30
N PRO A 180 14.61 1.61 2.38
CA PRO A 180 13.24 2.15 2.36
C PRO A 180 12.45 1.78 3.61
N PHE A 181 12.63 0.57 4.16
CA PHE A 181 11.93 0.12 5.36
C PHE A 181 12.39 0.87 6.61
N LYS A 182 13.70 1.16 6.75
CA LYS A 182 14.22 2.01 7.83
C LYS A 182 13.57 3.39 7.78
N ALA A 183 13.50 4.00 6.59
CA ALA A 183 12.83 5.29 6.40
C ALA A 183 11.32 5.24 6.72
N ALA A 184 10.63 4.17 6.35
CA ALA A 184 9.22 3.97 6.68
C ALA A 184 8.98 3.83 8.19
N ILE A 185 9.88 3.16 8.91
CA ILE A 185 9.84 3.03 10.38
C ILE A 185 10.06 4.41 11.03
N GLU A 186 11.05 5.16 10.56
CA GLU A 186 11.32 6.53 11.03
C GLU A 186 10.13 7.46 10.76
N ALA A 187 9.44 7.28 9.62
CA ALA A 187 8.19 7.96 9.28
C ALA A 187 6.97 7.45 10.08
N LYS A 188 7.17 6.52 11.01
CA LYS A 188 6.14 5.95 11.89
C LYS A 188 5.00 5.27 11.12
N THR A 189 5.32 4.50 10.07
CA THR A 189 4.31 3.64 9.45
C THR A 189 3.58 2.81 10.51
N ALA A 190 2.26 2.72 10.42
CA ALA A 190 1.45 2.10 11.48
C ALA A 190 1.69 0.58 11.60
N ALA A 191 2.02 -0.07 10.49
CA ALA A 191 2.30 -1.50 10.45
C ALA A 191 3.29 -1.84 9.32
N ILE A 192 3.89 -3.01 9.43
CA ILE A 192 4.72 -3.61 8.39
C ILE A 192 4.18 -5.01 8.09
N MET A 193 4.05 -5.34 6.82
CA MET A 193 3.70 -6.66 6.33
C MET A 193 4.99 -7.37 5.90
N PRO A 194 5.28 -8.56 6.46
CA PRO A 194 6.38 -9.39 6.00
C PRO A 194 6.08 -10.07 4.65
#